data_2a205e0345136ca23e02d8cf7d95d4ad
#
_entry.id   2a205e0345136ca23e02d8cf7d95d4ad
#
_cell.length_a   1.000
_cell.length_b   1.000
_cell.length_c   1.000
_cell.angle_alpha   90.00
_cell.angle_beta   90.00
_cell.angle_gamma   90.00
#
_symmetry.space_group_name_H-M   'P 1'
#
loop_
_entity.id
_entity.type
_entity.pdbx_description
1 polymer ?
#
loop_
_entity_poly.entity_id
_entity_poly.type
_entity_poly.pdbx_seq_one_letter_code
_entity_poly.pdbx_strand_id
1 'polypeptide(L)'
;MSDIFNLVCPSCSVTNRIAAARLGDNPKCGKCHSPLFNGHPTELNPETFAKHIVRNDIPVLVDFWAPWCGPCRQMAPAFAQAAAQLEPQVRFAKVDTEAHQTIGAQ
;
A
#
# COMPACT_ATOMS: atom_id res chain seq x y z
N MET A 1 -27.34 -0.68 -0.72
CA MET A 1 -26.53 0.23 0.10
C MET A 1 -25.15 0.37 -0.51
N SER A 2 -24.75 1.59 -0.79
CA SER A 2 -23.45 1.80 -1.42
C SER A 2 -22.40 2.01 -0.34
N ASP A 3 -21.40 1.14 -0.32
CA ASP A 3 -20.26 1.28 0.58
C ASP A 3 -19.23 2.19 -0.06
N ILE A 4 -18.65 3.05 0.74
CA ILE A 4 -17.58 3.96 0.30
C ILE A 4 -16.36 3.65 1.14
N PHE A 5 -15.22 3.42 0.47
CA PHE A 5 -13.95 3.19 1.12
C PHE A 5 -13.07 4.43 1.02
N ASN A 6 -12.41 4.76 2.11
CA ASN A 6 -11.32 5.72 2.11
C ASN A 6 -10.05 4.97 1.73
N LEU A 7 -9.35 5.49 0.72
CA LEU A 7 -8.14 4.85 0.20
C LEU A 7 -7.04 5.90 0.07
N VAL A 8 -5.88 5.60 0.62
CA VAL A 8 -4.74 6.50 0.55
C VAL A 8 -4.01 6.29 -0.77
N CYS A 9 -3.74 7.37 -1.48
CA CYS A 9 -3.00 7.31 -2.74
C CYS A 9 -1.54 6.88 -2.49
N PRO A 10 -1.05 5.87 -3.21
CA PRO A 10 0.35 5.44 -3.02
C PRO A 10 1.38 6.47 -3.51
N SER A 11 0.96 7.43 -4.33
CA SER A 11 1.88 8.43 -4.88
C SER A 11 1.93 9.72 -4.08
N CYS A 12 0.77 10.27 -3.68
CA CYS A 12 0.72 11.58 -3.01
C CYS A 12 0.17 11.53 -1.59
N SER A 13 -0.28 10.36 -1.13
CA SER A 13 -0.79 10.12 0.23
C SER A 13 -2.09 10.85 0.58
N VAL A 14 -2.76 11.41 -0.39
CA VAL A 14 -4.10 12.00 -0.18
C VAL A 14 -5.11 10.87 0.00
N THR A 15 -6.07 11.07 0.89
CA THR A 15 -7.16 10.12 1.09
C THR A 15 -8.26 10.34 0.05
N ASN A 16 -8.60 9.29 -0.70
CA ASN A 16 -9.66 9.30 -1.69
C ASN A 16 -10.86 8.53 -1.18
N ARG A 17 -12.05 8.91 -1.62
CA ARG A 17 -13.29 8.20 -1.31
C ARG A 17 -13.77 7.52 -2.58
N ILE A 18 -13.77 6.19 -2.56
CA ILE A 18 -14.10 5.37 -3.73
C ILE A 18 -15.27 4.45 -3.37
N ALA A 19 -16.29 4.42 -4.21
CA ALA A 19 -17.38 3.46 -4.02
C ALA A 19 -16.86 2.03 -4.17
N ALA A 20 -17.29 1.14 -3.29
CA ALA A 20 -16.83 -0.25 -3.29
C ALA A 20 -17.01 -0.91 -4.67
N ALA A 21 -18.12 -0.60 -5.34
CA ALA A 21 -18.41 -1.15 -6.66
C ALA A 21 -17.42 -0.70 -7.73
N ARG A 22 -16.66 0.37 -7.47
CA ARG A 22 -15.71 0.91 -8.45
C ARG A 22 -14.26 0.55 -8.16
N LEU A 23 -13.99 -0.26 -7.13
CA LEU A 23 -12.62 -0.65 -6.81
C LEU A 23 -11.93 -1.35 -7.98
N GLY A 24 -12.67 -2.16 -8.74
CA GLY A 24 -12.12 -2.88 -9.89
C GLY A 24 -12.00 -2.07 -11.16
N ASP A 25 -12.40 -0.81 -11.16
CA ASP A 25 -12.45 0.03 -12.36
C ASP A 25 -11.19 0.89 -12.54
N ASN A 26 -10.07 0.47 -11.97
CA ASN A 26 -8.81 1.21 -12.04
C ASN A 26 -8.96 2.66 -11.58
N PRO A 27 -9.43 2.87 -10.34
CA PRO A 27 -9.66 4.24 -9.85
C PRO A 27 -8.35 5.01 -9.75
N LYS A 28 -8.45 6.31 -9.99
CA LYS A 28 -7.30 7.21 -9.93
C LYS A 28 -7.49 8.24 -8.83
N CYS A 29 -6.37 8.72 -8.32
CA CYS A 29 -6.37 9.76 -7.29
C CYS A 29 -6.99 11.05 -7.83
N GLY A 30 -7.92 11.62 -7.09
CA GLY A 30 -8.56 12.87 -7.48
C GLY A 30 -7.63 14.06 -7.45
N LYS A 31 -6.49 13.95 -6.76
CA LYS A 31 -5.52 15.04 -6.66
C LYS A 31 -4.39 14.93 -7.68
N CYS A 32 -3.68 13.78 -7.70
CA CYS A 32 -2.50 13.63 -8.55
C CYS A 32 -2.75 12.81 -9.81
N HIS A 33 -3.94 12.20 -9.93
CA HIS A 33 -4.39 11.43 -11.09
C HIS A 33 -3.59 10.14 -11.33
N SER A 34 -2.74 9.74 -10.39
CA SER A 34 -2.06 8.45 -10.46
C SER A 34 -3.02 7.32 -10.11
N PRO A 35 -2.81 6.10 -10.65
CA PRO A 35 -3.63 4.96 -10.26
C PRO A 35 -3.55 4.71 -8.75
N LEU A 36 -4.69 4.42 -8.13
CA LEU A 36 -4.72 4.09 -6.70
C LEU A 36 -4.20 2.67 -6.45
N PHE A 37 -4.28 1.80 -7.45
CA PHE A 37 -3.75 0.44 -7.38
C PHE A 37 -2.98 0.15 -8.65
N ASN A 38 -1.70 -0.16 -8.51
CA ASN A 38 -0.84 -0.44 -9.67
C ASN A 38 -0.33 -1.89 -9.69
N GLY A 39 -0.78 -2.72 -8.74
CA GLY A 39 -0.36 -4.12 -8.68
C GLY A 39 1.03 -4.33 -8.13
N HIS A 40 1.63 -3.33 -7.51
CA HIS A 40 2.96 -3.40 -6.92
C HIS A 40 2.91 -2.96 -5.46
N PRO A 41 3.76 -3.55 -4.58
CA PRO A 41 3.85 -3.05 -3.21
C PRO A 41 4.29 -1.58 -3.19
N THR A 42 3.68 -0.82 -2.28
CA THR A 42 3.98 0.61 -2.11
C THR A 42 5.08 0.78 -1.08
N GLU A 43 6.14 1.51 -1.43
CA GLU A 43 7.19 1.84 -0.47
C GLU A 43 6.70 2.92 0.48
N LEU A 44 6.83 2.69 1.78
CA LEU A 44 6.38 3.61 2.81
C LEU A 44 7.57 4.15 3.61
N ASN A 45 7.45 5.40 4.04
CA ASN A 45 8.35 6.03 4.99
C ASN A 45 7.58 6.28 6.29
N PRO A 46 8.21 6.81 7.37
CA PRO A 46 7.51 7.00 8.65
C PRO A 46 6.23 7.82 8.53
N GLU A 47 6.24 8.85 7.68
CA GLU A 47 5.10 9.74 7.51
C GLU A 47 3.97 9.04 6.77
N THR A 48 4.27 8.40 5.64
CA THR A 48 3.25 7.74 4.83
C THR A 48 2.78 6.43 5.45
N PHE A 49 3.63 5.76 6.25
CA PHE A 49 3.25 4.55 6.98
C PHE A 49 2.04 4.82 7.87
N ALA A 50 2.11 5.89 8.68
CA ALA A 50 1.02 6.22 9.58
C ALA A 50 -0.29 6.49 8.80
N LYS A 51 -0.20 7.22 7.70
CA LYS A 51 -1.38 7.53 6.90
C LYS A 51 -2.02 6.29 6.31
N HIS A 52 -1.21 5.39 5.74
CA HIS A 52 -1.72 4.17 5.11
C HIS A 52 -2.35 3.23 6.14
N ILE A 53 -1.75 3.10 7.33
CA ILE A 53 -2.27 2.20 8.35
C ILE A 53 -3.60 2.72 8.91
N VAL A 54 -3.73 4.03 9.11
CA VAL A 54 -4.89 4.61 9.80
C VAL A 54 -6.03 4.94 8.86
N ARG A 55 -5.74 5.37 7.63
CA ARG A 55 -6.74 5.99 6.76
C ARG A 55 -7.24 5.10 5.62
N ASN A 56 -6.64 3.92 5.40
CA ASN A 56 -7.19 2.96 4.43
C ASN A 56 -8.29 2.15 5.08
N ASP A 57 -9.41 2.00 4.37
CA ASP A 57 -10.52 1.16 4.81
C ASP A 57 -10.39 -0.28 4.34
N ILE A 58 -9.40 -0.59 3.51
CA ILE A 58 -9.07 -1.97 3.13
C ILE A 58 -7.90 -2.46 3.97
N PRO A 59 -7.74 -3.78 4.14
CA PRO A 59 -6.58 -4.30 4.86
C PRO A 59 -5.27 -3.88 4.20
N VAL A 60 -4.27 -3.58 5.03
CA VAL A 60 -2.93 -3.23 4.56
C VAL A 60 -1.96 -4.29 5.05
N LEU A 61 -1.32 -4.98 4.12
CA LEU A 61 -0.31 -5.99 4.43
C LEU A 61 1.06 -5.36 4.21
N VAL A 62 1.85 -5.28 5.29
CA VAL A 62 3.14 -4.59 5.28
C VAL A 62 4.26 -5.60 5.38
N ASP A 63 5.22 -5.52 4.46
CA ASP A 63 6.47 -6.30 4.51
C ASP A 63 7.57 -5.40 5.08
N PHE A 64 8.06 -5.76 6.26
CA PHE A 64 9.22 -5.08 6.88
C PHE A 64 10.48 -5.81 6.43
N TRP A 65 11.30 -5.15 5.62
CA TRP A 65 12.45 -5.79 5.00
C TRP A 65 13.71 -4.94 5.17
N ALA A 66 14.85 -5.52 4.86
CA ALA A 66 16.13 -4.80 4.86
C ALA A 66 16.99 -5.32 3.71
N PRO A 67 17.86 -4.46 3.12
CA PRO A 67 18.70 -4.88 2.00
C PRO A 67 19.64 -6.05 2.34
N TRP A 68 20.05 -6.18 3.63
CA TRP A 68 20.94 -7.26 4.07
C TRP A 68 20.18 -8.54 4.42
N CYS A 69 18.88 -8.52 4.40
CA CYS A 69 18.06 -9.67 4.78
C CYS A 69 17.85 -10.59 3.58
N GLY A 70 18.58 -11.71 3.52
CA GLY A 70 18.47 -12.67 2.42
C GLY A 70 17.06 -13.22 2.24
N PRO A 71 16.43 -13.76 3.31
CA PRO A 71 15.05 -14.27 3.20
C PRO A 71 14.05 -13.20 2.75
N CYS A 72 14.21 -11.95 3.21
CA CYS A 72 13.33 -10.86 2.79
C CYS A 72 13.44 -10.63 1.28
N ARG A 73 14.66 -10.64 0.75
CA ARG A 73 14.90 -10.45 -0.67
C ARG A 73 14.36 -11.59 -1.52
N GLN A 74 14.46 -12.82 -1.00
CA GLN A 74 13.91 -13.99 -1.69
C GLN A 74 12.41 -13.97 -1.73
N MET A 75 11.75 -13.40 -0.73
CA MET A 75 10.30 -13.30 -0.67
C MET A 75 9.74 -12.18 -1.56
N ALA A 76 10.56 -11.21 -1.92
CA ALA A 76 10.08 -10.02 -2.64
C ALA A 76 9.32 -10.34 -3.93
N PRO A 77 9.77 -11.28 -4.79
CA PRO A 77 8.99 -11.60 -6.00
C PRO A 77 7.61 -12.18 -5.69
N ALA A 78 7.52 -13.05 -4.68
CA ALA A 78 6.23 -13.63 -4.29
C ALA A 78 5.30 -12.57 -3.73
N PHE A 79 5.83 -11.65 -2.94
CA PHE A 79 5.06 -10.54 -2.39
C PHE A 79 4.53 -9.63 -3.50
N ALA A 80 5.35 -9.33 -4.49
CA ALA A 80 4.94 -8.53 -5.64
C ALA A 80 3.85 -9.24 -6.46
N GLN A 81 3.98 -10.56 -6.65
CA GLN A 81 2.94 -11.33 -7.36
C GLN A 81 1.62 -11.32 -6.60
N ALA A 82 1.68 -11.44 -5.26
CA ALA A 82 0.48 -11.38 -4.44
C ALA A 82 -0.20 -10.01 -4.57
N ALA A 83 0.57 -8.93 -4.62
CA ALA A 83 0.03 -7.60 -4.81
C ALA A 83 -0.72 -7.50 -6.14
N ALA A 84 -0.14 -8.03 -7.21
CA ALA A 84 -0.77 -8.00 -8.53
C ALA A 84 -2.08 -8.78 -8.55
N GLN A 85 -2.19 -9.83 -7.75
CA GLN A 85 -3.37 -10.70 -7.73
C GLN A 85 -4.44 -10.22 -6.76
N LEU A 86 -4.05 -9.65 -5.62
CA LEU A 86 -4.98 -9.37 -4.53
C LEU A 86 -5.42 -7.90 -4.43
N GLU A 87 -4.69 -6.96 -5.01
CA GLU A 87 -5.22 -5.61 -5.12
C GLU A 87 -6.37 -5.60 -6.10
N PRO A 88 -7.43 -4.87 -5.86
CA PRO A 88 -7.61 -3.82 -4.84
C PRO A 88 -8.21 -4.27 -3.51
N GLN A 89 -8.37 -5.56 -3.26
CA GLN A 89 -8.98 -6.01 -2.00
C GLN A 89 -8.05 -5.81 -0.80
N VAL A 90 -6.73 -5.80 -1.04
CA VAL A 90 -5.71 -5.60 -0.02
C VAL A 90 -4.68 -4.62 -0.55
N ARG A 91 -4.25 -3.67 0.28
CA ARG A 91 -3.12 -2.80 -0.06
C ARG A 91 -1.84 -3.50 0.37
N PHE A 92 -0.89 -3.66 -0.56
CA PHE A 92 0.42 -4.21 -0.27
C PHE A 92 1.43 -3.07 -0.13
N ALA A 93 2.19 -3.11 0.95
CA ALA A 93 3.17 -2.07 1.25
C ALA A 93 4.45 -2.69 1.78
N LYS A 94 5.57 -1.98 1.66
CA LYS A 94 6.87 -2.43 2.17
C LYS A 94 7.56 -1.27 2.89
N VAL A 95 8.29 -1.61 3.95
CA VAL A 95 9.09 -0.66 4.70
C VAL A 95 10.52 -1.17 4.78
N ASP A 96 11.46 -0.36 4.30
CA ASP A 96 12.89 -0.63 4.45
C ASP A 96 13.29 -0.23 5.87
N THR A 97 13.48 -1.23 6.74
CA THR A 97 13.79 -0.98 8.14
C THR A 97 15.20 -0.44 8.36
N GLU A 98 16.08 -0.63 7.39
CA GLU A 98 17.42 -0.03 7.46
C GLU A 98 17.33 1.49 7.22
N ALA A 99 16.54 1.92 6.23
CA ALA A 99 16.36 3.33 5.93
C ALA A 99 15.44 4.01 6.95
N HIS A 100 14.50 3.26 7.56
CA HIS A 100 13.47 3.81 8.43
C HIS A 100 13.42 3.04 9.75
N GLN A 101 14.49 3.16 10.53
CA GLN A 101 14.67 2.38 11.75
C GLN A 101 13.59 2.63 12.81
N THR A 102 13.06 3.84 12.85
CA THR A 102 12.00 4.20 13.81
C THR A 102 10.77 3.32 13.61
N ILE A 103 10.38 3.06 12.37
CA ILE A 103 9.25 2.19 12.08
C ILE A 103 9.58 0.75 12.46
N GLY A 104 10.78 0.30 12.10
CA GLY A 104 11.20 -1.07 12.38
C GLY A 104 11.27 -1.40 13.87
N ALA A 105 11.45 -0.38 14.73
CA ALA A 105 11.50 -0.54 16.17
C ALA A 105 10.11 -0.62 16.82
N GLN A 106 9.09 -0.35 16.09
CA GLN A 106 7.70 -0.47 16.57
C GLN A 106 7.19 -1.90 16.39
#